data_0c899c9ff68251d0e3de27593a5b3220
#
_entry.id   0c899c9ff68251d0e3de27593a5b3220
#
_cell.length_a   1.000
_cell.length_b   1.000
_cell.length_c   1.000
_cell.angle_alpha   90.00
_cell.angle_beta   90.00
_cell.angle_gamma   90.00
#
_symmetry.space_group_name_H-M   'P 1'
#
loop_
_entity.id
_entity.type
_entity.pdbx_description
1 polymer ?
#
loop_
_entity_poly.entity_id
_entity_poly.type
_entity_poly.pdbx_seq_one_letter_code
_entity_poly.pdbx_strand_id
1 'polypeptide(L)'
;MIRFFLVSSIASMLLSQVTADKNKPTEIVITGNDKMQFDVKTFEVKTGDSIRVVFKNVGKMPKIAMGHNLVILKKGITAIAFGQKSLAAGANASNALPDSVKSDVLASTRLLGPNETETITFTAPEAGEYE
;
A
#
# COMPACT_ATOMS: atom_id res chain seq x y z
N MET A 1 -8.67 0.67 -3.19
CA MET A 1 -8.34 -0.14 -4.38
C MET A 1 -7.19 0.51 -5.14
N ILE A 2 -6.14 -0.24 -5.40
CA ILE A 2 -4.95 0.26 -6.10
C ILE A 2 -5.03 -0.20 -7.55
N ARG A 3 -4.92 0.73 -8.51
CA ARG A 3 -4.98 0.43 -9.94
C ARG A 3 -3.62 0.62 -10.60
N PHE A 4 -3.16 -0.39 -11.32
CA PHE A 4 -1.95 -0.36 -12.11
C PHE A 4 -2.32 -0.42 -13.61
N PHE A 5 -1.93 0.60 -14.37
CA PHE A 5 -2.25 0.69 -15.80
C PHE A 5 -1.00 0.57 -16.67
N LEU A 6 -1.14 -0.18 -17.75
CA LEU A 6 -0.21 -0.14 -18.87
C LEU A 6 -0.73 0.90 -19.88
N VAL A 7 -0.08 2.05 -19.95
CA VAL A 7 -0.39 3.04 -20.97
C VAL A 7 0.46 2.74 -22.20
N SER A 8 -0.17 2.16 -23.22
CA SER A 8 0.41 2.09 -24.56
C SER A 8 0.00 3.36 -25.31
N SER A 9 0.93 4.28 -25.51
CA SER A 9 0.67 5.51 -26.25
C SER A 9 1.45 5.53 -27.53
N ILE A 10 0.75 5.33 -28.66
CA ILE A 10 1.24 5.70 -30.00
C ILE A 10 0.56 7.02 -30.33
N ALA A 11 1.27 8.11 -30.17
CA ALA A 11 0.96 9.37 -30.82
C ALA A 11 2.23 10.20 -30.94
N SER A 12 2.73 10.32 -32.16
CA SER A 12 3.80 11.23 -32.54
C SER A 12 3.32 12.67 -32.44
N MET A 13 3.82 13.42 -31.46
CA MET A 13 3.87 14.87 -31.46
C MET A 13 5.12 15.34 -30.75
N LEU A 14 5.94 16.12 -31.46
CA LEU A 14 7.10 16.83 -30.89
C LEU A 14 6.59 17.77 -29.76
N LEU A 15 6.76 17.35 -28.53
CA LEU A 15 6.72 18.24 -27.38
C LEU A 15 7.97 17.97 -26.57
N SER A 16 8.61 19.04 -26.11
CA SER A 16 9.79 19.02 -25.24
C SER A 16 9.65 17.95 -24.18
N GLN A 17 10.47 16.90 -24.28
CA GLN A 17 10.48 15.82 -23.29
C GLN A 17 11.09 16.37 -22.00
N VAL A 18 10.25 16.73 -21.06
CA VAL A 18 10.66 16.66 -19.65
C VAL A 18 10.90 15.18 -19.40
N THR A 19 12.15 14.76 -19.44
CA THR A 19 12.55 13.41 -19.03
C THR A 19 12.26 13.30 -17.55
N ALA A 20 11.14 12.67 -17.21
CA ALA A 20 10.90 12.23 -15.85
C ALA A 20 12.10 11.34 -15.47
N ASP A 21 12.79 11.70 -14.40
CA ASP A 21 13.93 10.95 -13.89
C ASP A 21 13.45 9.55 -13.50
N LYS A 22 13.76 8.56 -14.34
CA LYS A 22 13.37 7.16 -14.13
C LYS A 22 13.93 6.55 -12.85
N ASN A 23 14.81 7.26 -12.17
CA ASN A 23 15.44 6.81 -10.93
C ASN A 23 14.74 7.33 -9.66
N LYS A 24 13.77 8.23 -9.77
CA LYS A 24 13.05 8.74 -8.60
C LYS A 24 11.79 7.91 -8.35
N PRO A 25 11.65 7.29 -7.15
CA PRO A 25 10.43 6.59 -6.80
C PRO A 25 9.20 7.50 -6.84
N THR A 26 8.07 6.98 -7.31
CA THR A 26 6.77 7.63 -7.12
C THR A 26 6.41 7.56 -5.64
N GLU A 27 6.36 8.72 -4.99
CA GLU A 27 6.03 8.80 -3.56
C GLU A 27 4.53 9.00 -3.34
N ILE A 28 3.96 8.22 -2.44
CA ILE A 28 2.56 8.29 -2.03
C ILE A 28 2.55 8.35 -0.51
N VAL A 29 1.90 9.38 0.05
CA VAL A 29 1.71 9.54 1.49
C VAL A 29 0.29 9.13 1.83
N ILE A 30 0.13 8.21 2.78
CA ILE A 30 -1.16 7.71 3.25
C ILE A 30 -1.23 7.88 4.76
N THR A 31 -2.35 8.38 5.28
CA THR A 31 -2.58 8.47 6.72
C THR A 31 -3.74 7.57 7.17
N GLY A 32 -3.60 6.96 8.34
CA GLY A 32 -4.67 6.27 9.04
C GLY A 32 -5.06 7.01 10.32
N ASN A 33 -6.35 7.01 10.67
CA ASN A 33 -6.89 7.76 11.81
C ASN A 33 -7.75 6.89 12.73
N ASP A 34 -8.18 7.45 13.88
CA ASP A 34 -8.98 6.75 14.88
C ASP A 34 -10.42 6.40 14.44
N LYS A 35 -10.82 6.79 13.23
CA LYS A 35 -12.08 6.37 12.61
C LYS A 35 -11.92 5.13 11.72
N MET A 36 -10.75 4.46 11.78
CA MET A 36 -10.38 3.33 10.92
C MET A 36 -10.48 3.66 9.42
N GLN A 37 -10.00 4.84 9.05
CA GLN A 37 -10.05 5.34 7.68
C GLN A 37 -8.67 5.74 7.19
N PHE A 38 -8.40 5.44 5.92
CA PHE A 38 -7.29 6.03 5.18
C PHE A 38 -7.77 7.29 4.46
N ASP A 39 -6.92 8.31 4.39
CA ASP A 39 -7.19 9.53 3.63
C ASP A 39 -7.10 9.30 2.13
N VAL A 40 -6.14 8.49 1.68
CA VAL A 40 -6.01 8.06 0.29
C VAL A 40 -6.66 6.70 0.14
N LYS A 41 -7.76 6.62 -0.62
CA LYS A 41 -8.52 5.38 -0.83
C LYS A 41 -8.11 4.63 -2.09
N THR A 42 -7.63 5.36 -3.08
CA THR A 42 -7.17 4.79 -4.36
C THR A 42 -6.03 5.61 -4.91
N PHE A 43 -5.10 4.96 -5.58
CA PHE A 43 -4.07 5.63 -6.38
C PHE A 43 -3.70 4.76 -7.59
N GLU A 44 -3.10 5.38 -8.58
CA GLU A 44 -2.68 4.74 -9.83
C GLU A 44 -1.18 4.93 -10.01
N VAL A 45 -0.50 3.87 -10.43
CA VAL A 45 0.92 3.86 -10.74
C VAL A 45 1.18 3.03 -11.99
N LYS A 46 2.31 3.23 -12.64
CA LYS A 46 2.69 2.47 -13.83
C LYS A 46 3.40 1.18 -13.42
N THR A 47 3.09 0.09 -14.13
CA THR A 47 3.83 -1.18 -14.00
C THR A 47 5.33 -0.95 -14.16
N GLY A 48 6.09 -1.52 -13.24
CA GLY A 48 7.56 -1.43 -13.23
C GLY A 48 8.14 -0.20 -12.54
N ASP A 49 7.31 0.79 -12.17
CA ASP A 49 7.78 1.94 -11.39
C ASP A 49 8.20 1.51 -9.98
N SER A 50 9.24 2.16 -9.46
CA SER A 50 9.56 2.09 -8.05
C SER A 50 8.59 2.95 -7.26
N ILE A 51 7.86 2.34 -6.34
CA ILE A 51 6.85 3.00 -5.50
C ILE A 51 7.36 3.10 -4.07
N ARG A 52 7.26 4.30 -3.52
CA ARG A 52 7.57 4.60 -2.13
C ARG A 52 6.29 5.05 -1.42
N VAL A 53 5.78 4.24 -0.51
CA VAL A 53 4.62 4.62 0.30
C VAL A 53 5.09 5.02 1.70
N VAL A 54 4.75 6.23 2.09
CA VAL A 54 4.95 6.75 3.45
C VAL A 54 3.62 6.63 4.19
N PHE A 55 3.53 5.68 5.12
CA PHE A 55 2.33 5.47 5.91
C PHE A 55 2.49 6.09 7.30
N LYS A 56 1.50 6.89 7.74
CA LYS A 56 1.49 7.59 9.03
C LYS A 56 0.22 7.26 9.80
N ASN A 57 0.34 6.88 11.06
CA ASN A 57 -0.80 6.86 11.96
C ASN A 57 -0.96 8.25 12.61
N VAL A 58 -2.01 8.98 12.20
CA VAL A 58 -2.34 10.32 12.74
C VAL A 58 -3.39 10.27 13.84
N GLY A 59 -3.77 9.05 14.28
CA GLY A 59 -4.65 8.83 15.42
C GLY A 59 -3.98 9.18 16.75
N LYS A 60 -4.77 9.15 17.82
CA LYS A 60 -4.34 9.45 19.20
C LYS A 60 -4.51 8.26 20.12
N MET A 61 -5.27 7.25 19.71
CA MET A 61 -5.55 6.08 20.53
C MET A 61 -4.33 5.17 20.66
N PRO A 62 -4.15 4.50 21.81
CA PRO A 62 -3.04 3.59 22.02
C PRO A 62 -2.97 2.50 20.95
N LYS A 63 -1.75 2.10 20.60
CA LYS A 63 -1.47 1.09 19.57
C LYS A 63 -2.24 -0.23 19.78
N ILE A 64 -2.39 -0.67 21.02
CA ILE A 64 -3.10 -1.90 21.37
C ILE A 64 -4.60 -1.83 21.05
N ALA A 65 -5.18 -0.62 21.07
CA ALA A 65 -6.60 -0.40 20.82
C ALA A 65 -6.88 0.00 19.37
N MET A 66 -5.99 0.80 18.74
CA MET A 66 -6.20 1.39 17.41
C MET A 66 -4.87 1.54 16.66
N GLY A 67 -4.02 0.53 16.69
CA GLY A 67 -2.86 0.48 15.82
C GLY A 67 -3.29 0.28 14.36
N HIS A 68 -2.57 0.88 13.42
CA HIS A 68 -2.80 0.73 11.99
C HIS A 68 -1.59 0.14 11.29
N ASN A 69 -1.82 -0.75 10.36
CA ASN A 69 -0.84 -1.15 9.37
C ASN A 69 -1.42 -0.98 7.97
N LEU A 70 -0.56 -0.74 7.00
CA LEU A 70 -0.91 -0.75 5.60
C LEU A 70 -0.44 -2.08 5.02
N VAL A 71 -1.33 -2.77 4.33
CA VAL A 71 -1.04 -4.01 3.62
C VAL A 71 -1.49 -3.86 2.18
N ILE A 72 -0.59 -4.14 1.25
CA ILE A 72 -0.89 -4.19 -0.18
C ILE A 72 -0.91 -5.66 -0.56
N LEU A 73 -2.03 -6.11 -1.07
CA LEU A 73 -2.27 -7.52 -1.36
C LEU A 73 -1.81 -7.88 -2.77
N LYS A 74 -1.48 -9.14 -3.00
CA LYS A 74 -1.21 -9.67 -4.33
C LYS A 74 -2.50 -9.70 -5.15
N LYS A 75 -2.36 -9.69 -6.47
CA LYS A 75 -3.47 -9.73 -7.43
C LYS A 75 -4.43 -10.89 -7.14
N GLY A 76 -5.72 -10.59 -7.11
CA GLY A 76 -6.76 -11.58 -6.88
C GLY A 76 -7.05 -11.90 -5.41
N ILE A 77 -6.30 -11.32 -4.48
CA ILE A 77 -6.59 -11.42 -3.03
C ILE A 77 -7.43 -10.22 -2.63
N THR A 78 -8.59 -10.45 -2.04
CA THR A 78 -9.46 -9.38 -1.53
C THR A 78 -9.17 -9.06 -0.08
N ALA A 79 -9.34 -7.79 0.32
CA ALA A 79 -9.13 -7.34 1.70
C ALA A 79 -10.02 -8.09 2.69
N ILE A 80 -11.25 -8.41 2.31
CA ILE A 80 -12.18 -9.17 3.16
C ILE A 80 -11.66 -10.58 3.40
N ALA A 81 -11.31 -11.32 2.35
CA ALA A 81 -10.81 -12.69 2.47
C ALA A 81 -9.48 -12.72 3.24
N PHE A 82 -8.59 -11.76 2.97
CA PHE A 82 -7.33 -11.62 3.69
C PHE A 82 -7.54 -11.33 5.17
N GLY A 83 -8.46 -10.41 5.50
CA GLY A 83 -8.80 -10.09 6.90
C GLY A 83 -9.33 -11.30 7.67
N GLN A 84 -10.24 -12.06 7.08
CA GLN A 84 -10.77 -13.30 7.67
C GLN A 84 -9.67 -14.34 7.90
N LYS A 85 -8.81 -14.55 6.90
CA LYS A 85 -7.66 -15.46 6.99
C LYS A 85 -6.66 -15.03 8.06
N SER A 86 -6.41 -13.72 8.17
CA SER A 86 -5.51 -13.16 9.18
C SER A 86 -6.05 -13.35 10.60
N LEU A 87 -7.33 -13.10 10.83
CA LEU A 87 -7.99 -13.34 12.12
C LEU A 87 -7.94 -14.84 12.48
N ALA A 88 -8.25 -15.72 11.54
CA ALA A 88 -8.17 -17.17 11.76
C ALA A 88 -6.73 -17.63 12.07
N ALA A 89 -5.72 -16.94 11.55
CA ALA A 89 -4.31 -17.17 11.83
C ALA A 89 -3.82 -16.54 13.16
N GLY A 90 -4.71 -15.90 13.93
CA GLY A 90 -4.41 -15.30 15.24
C GLY A 90 -3.81 -13.89 15.16
N ALA A 91 -4.11 -13.13 14.11
CA ALA A 91 -3.67 -11.74 14.03
C ALA A 91 -4.15 -10.93 15.24
N ASN A 92 -3.25 -10.15 15.82
CA ASN A 92 -3.50 -9.31 16.99
C ASN A 92 -2.49 -8.15 17.05
N ALA A 93 -2.57 -7.27 18.05
CA ALA A 93 -1.69 -6.12 18.18
C ALA A 93 -0.19 -6.47 18.32
N SER A 94 0.14 -7.66 18.79
CA SER A 94 1.53 -8.14 18.92
C SER A 94 2.02 -8.87 17.66
N ASN A 95 1.10 -9.38 16.85
CA ASN A 95 1.37 -10.07 15.60
C ASN A 95 0.30 -9.70 14.57
N ALA A 96 0.38 -8.48 14.06
CA ALA A 96 -0.63 -7.94 13.14
C ALA A 96 -0.63 -8.62 11.76
N LEU A 97 0.48 -9.27 11.39
CA LEU A 97 0.64 -9.98 10.13
C LEU A 97 1.28 -11.37 10.39
N PRO A 98 0.48 -12.40 10.72
CA PRO A 98 0.97 -13.76 10.92
C PRO A 98 1.72 -14.30 9.69
N ASP A 99 2.74 -15.13 9.91
CA ASP A 99 3.58 -15.65 8.82
C ASP A 99 2.78 -16.42 7.76
N SER A 100 1.74 -17.13 8.18
CA SER A 100 0.90 -17.94 7.28
C SER A 100 0.12 -17.14 6.24
N VAL A 101 -0.05 -15.82 6.42
CA VAL A 101 -0.75 -14.94 5.47
C VAL A 101 0.19 -14.08 4.63
N LYS A 102 1.49 -14.07 4.95
CA LYS A 102 2.48 -13.23 4.23
C LYS A 102 2.63 -13.59 2.76
N SER A 103 2.32 -14.81 2.37
CA SER A 103 2.33 -15.24 0.96
C SER A 103 1.34 -14.46 0.08
N ASP A 104 0.28 -13.89 0.67
CA ASP A 104 -0.75 -13.13 -0.03
C ASP A 104 -0.41 -11.63 -0.13
N VAL A 105 0.69 -11.21 0.51
CA VAL A 105 1.10 -9.81 0.65
C VAL A 105 2.17 -9.45 -0.39
N LEU A 106 1.96 -8.31 -1.07
CA LEU A 106 2.95 -7.70 -1.94
C LEU A 106 3.93 -6.81 -1.15
N ALA A 107 3.39 -5.97 -0.28
CA ALA A 107 4.15 -5.10 0.60
C ALA A 107 3.32 -4.74 1.84
N SER A 108 3.97 -4.50 2.97
CA SER A 108 3.27 -4.10 4.19
C SER A 108 4.16 -3.29 5.12
N THR A 109 3.51 -2.48 5.96
CA THR A 109 4.15 -1.86 7.12
C THR A 109 3.97 -2.76 8.36
N ARG A 110 4.77 -2.49 9.39
CA ARG A 110 4.47 -2.96 10.74
C ARG A 110 3.20 -2.29 11.27
N LEU A 111 2.68 -2.75 12.38
CA LEU A 111 1.61 -2.06 13.10
C LEU A 111 2.16 -0.77 13.73
N LEU A 112 1.54 0.37 13.39
CA LEU A 112 1.93 1.70 13.88
C LEU A 112 1.03 2.15 15.02
N GLY A 113 1.62 2.65 16.09
CA GLY A 113 0.94 3.40 17.13
C GLY A 113 0.75 4.87 16.74
N PRO A 114 0.16 5.70 17.63
CA PRO A 114 -0.09 7.11 17.36
C PRO A 114 1.20 7.86 17.04
N ASN A 115 1.16 8.72 16.01
CA ASN A 115 2.27 9.51 15.48
C ASN A 115 3.46 8.70 14.91
N GLU A 116 3.35 7.39 14.83
CA GLU A 116 4.38 6.57 14.16
C GLU A 116 4.22 6.65 12.64
N THR A 117 5.36 6.52 11.96
CA THR A 117 5.46 6.52 10.50
C THR A 117 6.36 5.37 10.05
N GLU A 118 6.03 4.76 8.94
CA GLU A 118 6.90 3.81 8.25
C GLU A 118 6.84 4.02 6.74
N THR A 119 7.96 3.77 6.09
CA THR A 119 8.07 3.82 4.64
C THR A 119 8.34 2.45 4.10
N ILE A 120 7.56 2.05 3.11
CA ILE A 120 7.78 0.82 2.34
C ILE A 120 8.08 1.18 0.89
N THR A 121 8.92 0.38 0.25
CA THR A 121 9.25 0.53 -1.17
C THR A 121 9.06 -0.79 -1.87
N PHE A 122 8.42 -0.77 -3.03
CA PHE A 122 8.22 -1.95 -3.87
C PHE A 122 8.17 -1.55 -5.34
N THR A 123 8.33 -2.53 -6.21
CA THR A 123 8.13 -2.33 -7.66
C THR A 123 6.67 -2.57 -7.99
N ALA A 124 6.05 -1.65 -8.73
CA ALA A 124 4.69 -1.80 -9.20
C ALA A 124 4.57 -3.07 -10.05
N PRO A 125 3.67 -4.00 -9.67
CA PRO A 125 3.53 -5.29 -10.34
C PRO A 125 2.90 -5.16 -11.73
N GLU A 126 2.56 -6.28 -12.35
CA GLU A 126 1.83 -6.31 -13.62
C GLU A 126 0.52 -5.53 -13.55
N ALA A 127 0.03 -5.06 -14.71
CA ALA A 127 -1.22 -4.30 -14.78
C ALA A 127 -2.40 -5.06 -14.19
N GLY A 128 -3.25 -4.35 -13.45
CA GLY A 128 -4.42 -4.91 -12.77
C GLY A 128 -4.90 -4.04 -11.62
N GLU A 129 -5.90 -4.55 -10.91
CA GLU A 129 -6.42 -3.95 -9.68
C GLU A 129 -5.90 -4.76 -8.48
N TYR A 130 -5.53 -4.04 -7.44
CA TYR A 130 -4.96 -4.58 -6.20
C TYR A 130 -5.64 -3.92 -5.00
N GLU A 131 -5.73 -4.61 -3.89
CA GLU A 131 -6.28 -4.07 -2.65
C GLU A 131 -5.19 -3.91 -1.58
#